data_e02930fd11108c046cb36371c44f76e6
#
_entry.id   e02930fd11108c046cb36371c44f76e6
#
_cell.length_a   1.000
_cell.length_b   1.000
_cell.length_c   1.000
_cell.angle_alpha   90.00
_cell.angle_beta   90.00
_cell.angle_gamma   90.00
#
_symmetry.space_group_name_H-M   'P 1'
#
loop_
_entity.id
_entity.type
_entity.pdbx_description
1 polymer ?
#
loop_
_entity_poly.entity_id
_entity_poly.type
_entity_poly.pdbx_seq_one_letter_code
_entity_poly.pdbx_strand_id
1 'polypeptide(L)'
;MPFSQVTVMRIFIFASSLLFAAGTTSAADTARARLDAFSKGLTAVTANFEQQVTDANSGKAKTSSGTLALKAPRLFRWDTTTPYQQLIVADGEKVWIYDPDLQQVTVRAQGTEEAHSPLTVLTDLSQLDHDFTTSEQGEHDGQVWLRLKSKDKEPQFEYADLGFDASGLASMTFKDSFGNGTQIRFSGWQRNAKLAPDQFKFVPPKGVDVVGDAAPAAQVFPVK
;
A
#
# COMPACT_ATOMS: atom_id res chain seq x y z
N MET A 1 -62.39 6.44 77.34
CA MET A 1 -62.66 6.55 75.91
C MET A 1 -61.40 7.10 75.24
N PRO A 2 -60.61 6.33 74.54
CA PRO A 2 -59.56 6.84 73.77
C PRO A 2 -59.83 6.67 72.24
N PHE A 3 -59.63 7.69 71.50
CA PHE A 3 -59.71 7.76 70.03
C PHE A 3 -58.54 7.04 69.42
N SER A 4 -58.87 6.11 68.53
CA SER A 4 -57.91 5.37 67.69
C SER A 4 -57.44 6.29 66.50
N GLN A 5 -56.13 6.52 66.42
CA GLN A 5 -55.50 7.21 65.31
C GLN A 5 -55.18 6.21 64.22
N VAL A 6 -55.78 6.37 63.08
CA VAL A 6 -55.45 5.59 61.87
C VAL A 6 -54.29 6.26 61.17
N THR A 7 -53.14 5.58 61.21
CA THR A 7 -51.95 6.02 60.47
C THR A 7 -52.06 5.58 59.01
N VAL A 8 -52.21 6.56 58.12
CA VAL A 8 -52.19 6.32 56.68
C VAL A 8 -50.74 6.29 56.15
N MET A 9 -50.29 5.09 55.85
CA MET A 9 -48.97 4.84 55.26
C MET A 9 -48.97 5.21 53.77
N ARG A 10 -48.32 6.34 53.43
CA ARG A 10 -48.10 6.76 52.06
C ARG A 10 -46.97 5.95 51.43
N ILE A 11 -47.32 5.07 50.48
CA ILE A 11 -46.36 4.32 49.67
C ILE A 11 -45.84 5.29 48.58
N PHE A 12 -44.54 5.67 48.71
CA PHE A 12 -43.82 6.36 47.62
C PHE A 12 -43.33 5.30 46.63
N ILE A 13 -43.95 5.29 45.46
CA ILE A 13 -43.46 4.51 44.30
C ILE A 13 -42.34 5.32 43.67
N PHE A 14 -41.08 4.92 43.90
CA PHE A 14 -39.94 5.42 43.15
C PHE A 14 -39.94 4.77 41.74
N ALA A 15 -40.38 5.50 40.74
CA ALA A 15 -40.21 5.10 39.37
C ALA A 15 -38.72 5.35 38.97
N SER A 16 -37.93 4.32 39.04
CA SER A 16 -36.55 4.31 38.52
C SER A 16 -36.62 4.31 37.00
N SER A 17 -36.45 5.47 36.39
CA SER A 17 -36.25 5.59 34.94
C SER A 17 -34.87 5.08 34.58
N LEU A 18 -34.78 3.85 34.08
CA LEU A 18 -33.56 3.33 33.45
C LEU A 18 -33.33 4.08 32.12
N LEU A 19 -32.43 5.06 32.11
CA LEU A 19 -31.90 5.62 30.89
C LEU A 19 -31.05 4.52 30.23
N PHE A 20 -31.59 3.90 29.18
CA PHE A 20 -30.78 3.17 28.22
C PHE A 20 -29.96 4.18 27.42
N ALA A 21 -28.71 4.36 27.80
CA ALA A 21 -27.74 5.00 26.94
C ALA A 21 -27.54 4.07 25.73
N ALA A 22 -28.19 4.36 24.61
CA ALA A 22 -27.87 3.76 23.33
C ALA A 22 -26.44 4.17 23.00
N GLY A 23 -25.48 3.31 23.33
CA GLY A 23 -24.11 3.42 22.85
C GLY A 23 -24.16 3.42 21.34
N THR A 24 -23.91 4.55 20.72
CA THR A 24 -23.59 4.62 19.30
C THR A 24 -22.33 3.77 19.13
N THR A 25 -22.48 2.54 18.64
CA THR A 25 -21.35 1.79 18.11
C THR A 25 -20.81 2.60 16.95
N SER A 26 -19.78 3.43 17.22
CA SER A 26 -18.94 3.97 16.16
C SER A 26 -18.50 2.76 15.32
N ALA A 27 -18.82 2.77 14.02
CA ALA A 27 -18.25 1.77 13.13
C ALA A 27 -16.76 1.75 13.41
N ALA A 28 -16.25 0.58 13.81
CA ALA A 28 -14.84 0.46 14.17
C ALA A 28 -14.01 1.05 13.05
N ASP A 29 -13.13 1.99 13.36
CA ASP A 29 -12.22 2.62 12.40
C ASP A 29 -11.12 1.60 12.06
N THR A 30 -11.47 0.63 11.22
CA THR A 30 -10.61 -0.47 10.83
C THR A 30 -9.69 -0.08 9.70
N ALA A 31 -8.52 -0.71 9.60
CA ALA A 31 -7.59 -0.45 8.50
C ALA A 31 -8.21 -0.80 7.14
N ARG A 32 -9.06 -1.83 7.07
CA ARG A 32 -9.80 -2.15 5.86
C ARG A 32 -10.77 -1.03 5.47
N ALA A 33 -11.51 -0.48 6.42
CA ALA A 33 -12.40 0.65 6.13
C ALA A 33 -11.63 1.89 5.65
N ARG A 34 -10.44 2.15 6.20
CA ARG A 34 -9.55 3.22 5.72
C ARG A 34 -9.01 2.96 4.32
N LEU A 35 -8.62 1.73 4.00
CA LEU A 35 -8.23 1.33 2.64
C LEU A 35 -9.38 1.56 1.65
N ASP A 36 -10.58 1.10 1.97
CA ASP A 36 -11.77 1.26 1.12
C ASP A 36 -12.08 2.75 0.90
N ALA A 37 -12.00 3.58 1.94
CA ALA A 37 -12.20 5.02 1.84
C ALA A 37 -11.10 5.71 1.00
N PHE A 38 -9.85 5.33 1.19
CA PHE A 38 -8.71 5.86 0.45
C PHE A 38 -8.81 5.51 -1.04
N SER A 39 -9.21 4.30 -1.38
CA SER A 39 -9.27 3.80 -2.77
C SER A 39 -10.58 4.19 -3.49
N LYS A 40 -11.60 4.65 -2.76
CA LYS A 40 -12.91 4.99 -3.35
C LYS A 40 -12.80 6.07 -4.43
N GLY A 41 -13.14 5.71 -5.68
CA GLY A 41 -13.07 6.61 -6.83
C GLY A 41 -11.64 7.02 -7.22
N LEU A 42 -10.63 6.28 -6.75
CA LEU A 42 -9.25 6.53 -7.10
C LEU A 42 -8.96 5.97 -8.49
N THR A 43 -8.55 6.84 -9.41
CA THR A 43 -8.13 6.45 -10.77
C THR A 43 -6.64 6.66 -10.99
N ALA A 44 -6.05 7.60 -10.25
CA ALA A 44 -4.63 7.88 -10.27
C ALA A 44 -4.19 8.49 -8.95
N VAL A 45 -2.95 8.28 -8.55
CA VAL A 45 -2.40 8.85 -7.33
C VAL A 45 -0.90 9.07 -7.46
N THR A 46 -0.39 10.11 -6.81
CA THR A 46 1.05 10.33 -6.61
C THR A 46 1.36 10.50 -5.13
N ALA A 47 2.58 10.18 -4.75
CA ALA A 47 3.10 10.41 -3.40
C ALA A 47 4.63 10.50 -3.42
N ASN A 48 5.19 10.98 -2.30
CA ASN A 48 6.59 10.79 -1.97
C ASN A 48 6.73 9.52 -1.13
N PHE A 49 7.88 8.89 -1.21
CA PHE A 49 8.23 7.75 -0.35
C PHE A 49 9.62 7.91 0.26
N GLU A 50 9.77 7.33 1.45
CA GLU A 50 11.04 6.99 2.08
C GLU A 50 11.03 5.49 2.35
N GLN A 51 12.02 4.78 1.83
CA GLN A 51 12.14 3.33 1.95
C GLN A 51 13.37 2.98 2.76
N GLN A 52 13.24 2.01 3.66
CA GLN A 52 14.34 1.37 4.37
C GLN A 52 14.30 -0.14 4.12
N VAL A 53 15.38 -0.69 3.62
CA VAL A 53 15.56 -2.14 3.45
C VAL A 53 16.60 -2.62 4.45
N THR A 54 16.23 -3.58 5.28
CA THR A 54 17.11 -4.19 6.29
C THR A 54 17.46 -5.61 5.86
N ASP A 55 18.74 -5.85 5.66
CA ASP A 55 19.27 -7.17 5.30
C ASP A 55 19.13 -8.15 6.48
N ALA A 56 18.55 -9.32 6.21
CA ALA A 56 18.24 -10.33 7.22
C ALA A 56 19.46 -10.90 7.93
N ASN A 57 20.62 -10.98 7.23
CA ASN A 57 21.81 -11.63 7.75
C ASN A 57 22.72 -10.67 8.52
N SER A 58 22.89 -9.45 7.97
CA SER A 58 23.82 -8.47 8.55
C SER A 58 23.14 -7.46 9.46
N GLY A 59 21.81 -7.34 9.42
CA GLY A 59 21.04 -6.30 10.10
C GLY A 59 21.30 -4.87 9.58
N LYS A 60 22.08 -4.74 8.48
CA LYS A 60 22.37 -3.43 7.90
C LYS A 60 21.17 -2.89 7.17
N ALA A 61 20.85 -1.63 7.43
CA ALA A 61 19.78 -0.92 6.75
C ALA A 61 20.32 -0.02 5.64
N LYS A 62 19.61 -0.01 4.50
CA LYS A 62 19.83 0.94 3.41
C LYS A 62 18.56 1.77 3.26
N THR A 63 18.72 3.09 3.10
CA THR A 63 17.61 4.01 2.91
C THR A 63 17.63 4.58 1.51
N SER A 64 16.44 4.79 0.97
CA SER A 64 16.24 5.46 -0.31
C SER A 64 14.97 6.30 -0.26
N SER A 65 14.86 7.29 -1.14
CA SER A 65 13.67 8.13 -1.22
C SER A 65 13.40 8.56 -2.66
N GLY A 66 12.16 8.95 -2.91
CA GLY A 66 11.74 9.37 -4.23
C GLY A 66 10.24 9.63 -4.33
N THR A 67 9.71 9.43 -5.52
CA THR A 67 8.29 9.63 -5.81
C THR A 67 7.66 8.42 -6.47
N LEU A 68 6.36 8.26 -6.25
CA LEU A 68 5.59 7.23 -6.95
C LEU A 68 4.39 7.85 -7.66
N ALA A 69 3.97 7.20 -8.74
CA ALA A 69 2.71 7.44 -9.40
C ALA A 69 2.05 6.10 -9.75
N LEU A 70 0.74 6.02 -9.48
CA LEU A 70 -0.10 4.88 -9.86
C LEU A 70 -1.25 5.39 -10.71
N LYS A 71 -1.67 4.60 -11.70
CA LYS A 71 -2.90 4.85 -12.45
C LYS A 71 -3.53 3.52 -12.84
N ALA A 72 -4.81 3.39 -12.50
CA ALA A 72 -5.58 2.22 -12.91
C ALA A 72 -5.58 2.01 -14.43
N PRO A 73 -5.59 0.76 -14.92
CA PRO A 73 -5.61 -0.44 -14.08
C PRO A 73 -4.20 -0.96 -13.68
N ARG A 74 -3.14 -0.65 -14.39
CA ARG A 74 -1.86 -1.34 -14.22
C ARG A 74 -0.63 -0.46 -14.46
N LEU A 75 -0.80 0.86 -14.48
CA LEU A 75 0.30 1.79 -14.73
C LEU A 75 0.97 2.17 -13.41
N PHE A 76 2.28 2.03 -13.37
CA PHE A 76 3.09 2.26 -12.19
C PHE A 76 4.37 2.99 -12.55
N ARG A 77 4.77 3.95 -11.73
CA ARG A 77 6.07 4.60 -11.78
C ARG A 77 6.63 4.74 -10.38
N TRP A 78 7.84 4.27 -10.18
CA TRP A 78 8.61 4.41 -8.96
C TRP A 78 9.94 5.05 -9.31
N ASP A 79 10.17 6.24 -8.83
CA ASP A 79 11.31 7.07 -9.19
C ASP A 79 12.14 7.32 -7.93
N THR A 80 13.18 6.52 -7.73
CA THR A 80 14.15 6.69 -6.64
C THR A 80 15.16 7.75 -7.05
N THR A 81 15.32 8.76 -6.21
CA THR A 81 16.23 9.89 -6.46
C THR A 81 17.42 9.92 -5.51
N THR A 82 17.33 9.26 -4.37
CA THR A 82 18.35 9.26 -3.32
C THR A 82 18.50 7.86 -2.72
N PRO A 83 19.70 7.38 -2.41
CA PRO A 83 21.01 7.98 -2.69
C PRO A 83 21.46 7.77 -4.14
N TYR A 84 20.91 6.77 -4.83
CA TYR A 84 21.18 6.43 -6.22
C TYR A 84 19.91 6.51 -7.03
N GLN A 85 20.03 6.98 -8.26
CA GLN A 85 18.88 7.07 -9.14
C GLN A 85 18.50 5.67 -9.66
N GLN A 86 17.23 5.35 -9.57
CA GLN A 86 16.64 4.18 -10.21
C GLN A 86 15.21 4.50 -10.60
N LEU A 87 14.83 4.14 -11.81
CA LEU A 87 13.48 4.34 -12.29
C LEU A 87 12.84 3.00 -12.65
N ILE A 88 11.68 2.72 -12.08
CA ILE A 88 10.85 1.58 -12.46
C ILE A 88 9.56 2.13 -13.08
N VAL A 89 9.25 1.67 -14.31
CA VAL A 89 8.01 2.04 -15.01
C VAL A 89 7.33 0.79 -15.50
N ALA A 90 6.06 0.62 -15.12
CA ALA A 90 5.14 -0.34 -15.71
C ALA A 90 4.17 0.40 -16.62
N ASP A 91 4.21 0.13 -17.93
CA ASP A 91 3.46 0.85 -18.96
C ASP A 91 2.15 0.16 -19.37
N GLY A 92 1.83 -0.97 -18.72
CA GLY A 92 0.68 -1.82 -19.02
C GLY A 92 1.03 -3.09 -19.78
N GLU A 93 2.16 -3.10 -20.49
CA GLU A 93 2.67 -4.24 -21.27
C GLU A 93 4.03 -4.72 -20.74
N LYS A 94 4.89 -3.79 -20.35
CA LYS A 94 6.27 -4.03 -19.94
C LYS A 94 6.57 -3.36 -18.61
N VAL A 95 7.54 -3.92 -17.91
CA VAL A 95 8.21 -3.29 -16.76
C VAL A 95 9.64 -2.96 -17.18
N TRP A 96 9.97 -1.70 -17.06
CA TRP A 96 11.26 -1.11 -17.33
C TRP A 96 11.93 -0.77 -16.01
N ILE A 97 13.15 -1.25 -15.80
CA ILE A 97 13.99 -0.89 -14.65
C ILE A 97 15.24 -0.24 -15.21
N TYR A 98 15.42 1.04 -14.95
CA TYR A 98 16.54 1.81 -15.44
C TYR A 98 17.44 2.22 -14.30
N ASP A 99 18.70 1.82 -14.38
CA ASP A 99 19.80 2.17 -13.50
C ASP A 99 20.78 3.09 -14.24
N PRO A 100 20.68 4.42 -14.06
CA PRO A 100 21.57 5.38 -14.73
C PRO A 100 23.05 5.17 -14.42
N ASP A 101 23.39 4.83 -13.18
CA ASP A 101 24.77 4.62 -12.72
C ASP A 101 25.42 3.41 -13.39
N LEU A 102 24.61 2.39 -13.71
CA LEU A 102 25.05 1.19 -14.44
C LEU A 102 24.92 1.34 -15.95
N GLN A 103 24.29 2.43 -16.43
CA GLN A 103 23.91 2.61 -17.84
C GLN A 103 23.16 1.40 -18.40
N GLN A 104 22.26 0.83 -17.59
CA GLN A 104 21.54 -0.39 -17.92
C GLN A 104 20.03 -0.22 -17.77
N VAL A 105 19.30 -0.81 -18.69
CA VAL A 105 17.86 -1.01 -18.62
C VAL A 105 17.55 -2.49 -18.60
N THR A 106 16.85 -2.96 -17.60
CA THR A 106 16.23 -4.27 -17.60
C THR A 106 14.78 -4.14 -18.03
N VAL A 107 14.36 -4.95 -18.99
CA VAL A 107 12.97 -4.95 -19.47
C VAL A 107 12.40 -6.37 -19.43
N ARG A 108 11.16 -6.48 -18.98
CA ARG A 108 10.41 -7.75 -18.96
C ARG A 108 8.94 -7.49 -19.27
N ALA A 109 8.23 -8.54 -19.70
CA ALA A 109 6.79 -8.45 -19.85
C ALA A 109 6.15 -8.15 -18.48
N GLN A 110 5.16 -7.25 -18.46
CA GLN A 110 4.39 -7.01 -17.25
C GLN A 110 3.45 -8.19 -17.01
N GLY A 111 3.87 -9.07 -16.12
CA GLY A 111 3.15 -10.29 -15.76
C GLY A 111 2.12 -10.09 -14.65
N THR A 112 1.67 -11.21 -14.10
CA THR A 112 0.79 -11.25 -12.93
C THR A 112 1.50 -10.82 -11.66
N GLU A 113 2.82 -10.94 -11.59
CA GLU A 113 3.63 -10.59 -10.42
C GLU A 113 3.45 -9.12 -10.01
N GLU A 114 3.47 -8.20 -10.98
CA GLU A 114 3.24 -6.77 -10.71
C GLU A 114 1.78 -6.48 -10.36
N ALA A 115 0.84 -7.27 -10.89
CA ALA A 115 -0.57 -7.15 -10.53
C ALA A 115 -0.80 -7.51 -9.05
N HIS A 116 0.04 -8.38 -8.49
CA HIS A 116 -0.05 -8.81 -7.09
C HIS A 116 0.80 -7.94 -6.14
N SER A 117 1.30 -6.79 -6.59
CA SER A 117 1.97 -5.84 -5.70
C SER A 117 0.98 -5.27 -4.67
N PRO A 118 1.33 -5.18 -3.39
CA PRO A 118 0.47 -4.58 -2.37
C PRO A 118 0.03 -3.15 -2.69
N LEU A 119 0.77 -2.43 -3.54
CA LEU A 119 0.43 -1.06 -3.95
C LEU A 119 -0.66 -1.02 -5.04
N THR A 120 -0.80 -2.07 -5.86
CA THR A 120 -1.82 -2.07 -6.93
C THR A 120 -3.23 -2.11 -6.39
N VAL A 121 -3.43 -2.68 -5.18
CA VAL A 121 -4.74 -2.68 -4.51
C VAL A 121 -5.27 -1.28 -4.23
N LEU A 122 -4.42 -0.26 -4.18
CA LEU A 122 -4.86 1.13 -3.98
C LEU A 122 -5.69 1.64 -5.16
N THR A 123 -5.44 1.16 -6.36
CA THR A 123 -6.15 1.57 -7.59
C THR A 123 -7.14 0.52 -8.09
N ASP A 124 -7.09 -0.69 -7.55
CA ASP A 124 -8.01 -1.77 -7.92
C ASP A 124 -8.31 -2.69 -6.71
N LEU A 125 -9.30 -2.28 -5.90
CA LEU A 125 -9.74 -3.07 -4.75
C LEU A 125 -10.37 -4.42 -5.14
N SER A 126 -10.78 -4.61 -6.40
CA SER A 126 -11.34 -5.90 -6.83
C SER A 126 -10.28 -7.01 -6.82
N GLN A 127 -9.01 -6.63 -6.97
CA GLN A 127 -7.90 -7.56 -6.88
C GLN A 127 -7.56 -7.94 -5.43
N LEU A 128 -7.88 -7.07 -4.46
CA LEU A 128 -7.52 -7.30 -3.06
C LEU A 128 -8.04 -8.65 -2.56
N ASP A 129 -9.34 -8.86 -2.64
CA ASP A 129 -9.97 -10.09 -2.12
C ASP A 129 -9.74 -11.30 -3.03
N HIS A 130 -9.35 -11.07 -4.29
CA HIS A 130 -8.93 -12.13 -5.20
C HIS A 130 -7.54 -12.65 -4.87
N ASP A 131 -6.58 -11.76 -4.68
CA ASP A 131 -5.15 -12.10 -4.62
C ASP A 131 -4.63 -12.26 -3.19
N PHE A 132 -5.33 -11.65 -2.21
CA PHE A 132 -4.89 -11.63 -0.81
C PHE A 132 -5.96 -12.13 0.17
N THR A 133 -5.51 -12.70 1.26
CA THR A 133 -6.27 -12.76 2.50
C THR A 133 -5.89 -11.58 3.37
N THR A 134 -6.88 -10.94 4.00
CA THR A 134 -6.65 -9.75 4.82
C THR A 134 -6.95 -10.02 6.29
N SER A 135 -6.20 -9.39 7.20
CA SER A 135 -6.47 -9.42 8.63
C SER A 135 -6.09 -8.10 9.30
N GLU A 136 -6.96 -7.61 10.16
CA GLU A 136 -6.68 -6.43 11.00
C GLU A 136 -5.56 -6.77 12.00
N GLN A 137 -4.59 -5.86 12.12
CA GLN A 137 -3.48 -6.01 13.07
C GLN A 137 -3.60 -5.05 14.26
N GLY A 138 -4.74 -4.36 14.37
CA GLY A 138 -4.99 -3.39 15.44
C GLY A 138 -4.35 -2.04 15.19
N GLU A 139 -4.29 -1.26 16.26
CA GLU A 139 -3.70 0.09 16.24
C GLU A 139 -2.38 0.10 17.01
N HIS A 140 -1.33 0.59 16.37
CA HIS A 140 -0.04 0.89 16.99
C HIS A 140 0.70 1.97 16.20
N ASP A 141 1.60 2.70 16.85
CA ASP A 141 2.37 3.80 16.27
C ASP A 141 1.49 4.91 15.62
N GLY A 142 0.26 5.10 16.13
CA GLY A 142 -0.70 6.07 15.60
C GLY A 142 -1.33 5.69 14.26
N GLN A 143 -1.23 4.43 13.87
CA GLN A 143 -1.78 3.89 12.64
C GLN A 143 -2.62 2.65 12.92
N VAL A 144 -3.68 2.44 12.14
CA VAL A 144 -4.39 1.16 12.08
C VAL A 144 -3.82 0.32 10.95
N TRP A 145 -3.62 -0.97 11.20
CA TRP A 145 -2.84 -1.83 10.32
C TRP A 145 -3.65 -2.97 9.73
N LEU A 146 -3.51 -3.15 8.41
CA LEU A 146 -4.09 -4.24 7.64
C LEU A 146 -3.00 -5.14 7.09
N ARG A 147 -3.01 -6.40 7.46
CA ARG A 147 -2.11 -7.40 6.86
C ARG A 147 -2.71 -7.99 5.61
N LEU A 148 -1.90 -8.04 4.57
CA LEU A 148 -2.16 -8.73 3.32
C LEU A 148 -1.25 -9.96 3.24
N LYS A 149 -1.84 -11.12 3.02
CA LYS A 149 -1.09 -12.36 2.76
C LYS A 149 -1.48 -12.88 1.38
N SER A 150 -0.51 -13.04 0.49
CA SER A 150 -0.75 -13.54 -0.86
C SER A 150 -1.35 -14.93 -0.84
N LYS A 151 -2.26 -15.19 -1.78
CA LYS A 151 -2.83 -16.50 -2.05
C LYS A 151 -2.02 -17.31 -3.07
N ASP A 152 -0.97 -16.70 -3.64
CA ASP A 152 -0.09 -17.38 -4.58
C ASP A 152 0.68 -18.49 -3.90
N LYS A 153 1.05 -19.50 -4.70
CA LYS A 153 1.85 -20.65 -4.23
C LYS A 153 3.30 -20.27 -3.96
N GLU A 154 3.83 -19.33 -4.74
CA GLU A 154 5.20 -18.82 -4.66
C GLU A 154 5.20 -17.30 -4.53
N PRO A 155 4.79 -16.75 -3.35
CA PRO A 155 4.66 -15.32 -3.17
C PRO A 155 6.04 -14.66 -3.08
N GLN A 156 6.15 -13.45 -3.62
CA GLN A 156 7.37 -12.63 -3.53
C GLN A 156 7.66 -12.11 -2.11
N PHE A 157 6.65 -12.10 -1.25
CA PHE A 157 6.75 -11.68 0.15
C PHE A 157 5.85 -12.56 1.03
N GLU A 158 6.26 -12.78 2.26
CA GLU A 158 5.50 -13.57 3.24
C GLU A 158 4.17 -12.90 3.59
N TYR A 159 4.23 -11.60 3.86
CA TYR A 159 3.07 -10.72 4.08
C TYR A 159 3.47 -9.26 3.83
N ALA A 160 2.46 -8.42 3.62
CA ALA A 160 2.61 -6.98 3.62
C ALA A 160 1.63 -6.37 4.61
N ASP A 161 2.09 -5.46 5.46
CA ASP A 161 1.27 -4.70 6.39
C ASP A 161 1.11 -3.28 5.88
N LEU A 162 -0.12 -2.82 5.75
CA LEU A 162 -0.49 -1.47 5.35
C LEU A 162 -0.94 -0.69 6.58
N GLY A 163 -0.22 0.38 6.91
CA GLY A 163 -0.52 1.27 8.04
C GLY A 163 -1.22 2.53 7.58
N PHE A 164 -2.39 2.80 8.13
CA PHE A 164 -3.22 3.95 7.80
C PHE A 164 -3.33 4.91 8.97
N ASP A 165 -3.11 6.18 8.71
CA ASP A 165 -3.41 7.29 9.61
C ASP A 165 -4.58 8.15 9.09
N ALA A 166 -4.76 9.34 9.66
CA ALA A 166 -5.82 10.27 9.23
C ALA A 166 -5.61 10.81 7.80
N SER A 167 -4.39 10.76 7.26
CA SER A 167 -4.05 11.25 5.91
C SER A 167 -4.21 10.18 4.82
N GLY A 168 -4.40 8.92 5.21
CA GLY A 168 -4.52 7.78 4.31
C GLY A 168 -3.47 6.70 4.56
N LEU A 169 -2.96 6.05 3.50
CA LEU A 169 -1.86 5.09 3.64
C LEU A 169 -0.57 5.83 4.03
N ALA A 170 -0.12 5.61 5.25
CA ALA A 170 1.07 6.26 5.80
C ALA A 170 2.31 5.38 5.71
N SER A 171 2.13 4.07 5.87
CA SER A 171 3.24 3.12 5.89
C SER A 171 2.90 1.81 5.21
N MET A 172 3.93 1.14 4.69
CA MET A 172 3.87 -0.24 4.26
C MET A 172 5.12 -0.96 4.75
N THR A 173 4.93 -2.16 5.30
CA THR A 173 6.05 -3.03 5.66
C THR A 173 5.85 -4.40 5.02
N PHE A 174 6.92 -5.03 4.59
CA PHE A 174 6.87 -6.40 4.10
C PHE A 174 8.20 -7.09 4.34
N LYS A 175 8.15 -8.41 4.28
CA LYS A 175 9.30 -9.28 4.38
C LYS A 175 9.37 -10.13 3.13
N ASP A 176 10.52 -10.10 2.45
CA ASP A 176 10.73 -10.92 1.27
C ASP A 176 11.03 -12.39 1.62
N SER A 177 11.09 -13.25 0.60
CA SER A 177 11.38 -14.69 0.77
C SER A 177 12.79 -14.98 1.30
N PHE A 178 13.70 -14.00 1.27
CA PHE A 178 15.05 -14.10 1.84
C PHE A 178 15.11 -13.61 3.30
N GLY A 179 14.00 -13.10 3.82
CA GLY A 179 13.88 -12.58 5.18
C GLY A 179 14.28 -11.12 5.34
N ASN A 180 14.62 -10.41 4.26
CA ASN A 180 14.89 -8.97 4.33
C ASN A 180 13.60 -8.23 4.65
N GLY A 181 13.69 -7.29 5.58
CA GLY A 181 12.57 -6.41 5.94
C GLY A 181 12.60 -5.13 5.12
N THR A 182 11.47 -4.76 4.53
CA THR A 182 11.29 -3.46 3.88
C THR A 182 10.24 -2.66 4.62
N GLN A 183 10.56 -1.41 4.93
CA GLN A 183 9.62 -0.42 5.46
C GLN A 183 9.58 0.77 4.50
N ILE A 184 8.38 1.17 4.12
CA ILE A 184 8.14 2.35 3.28
C ILE A 184 7.23 3.29 4.05
N ARG A 185 7.59 4.58 4.09
CA ARG A 185 6.73 5.67 4.58
C ARG A 185 6.31 6.51 3.41
N PHE A 186 5.02 6.85 3.36
CA PHE A 186 4.44 7.67 2.33
C PHE A 186 4.05 9.04 2.85
N SER A 187 4.14 10.04 1.98
CA SER A 187 3.72 11.40 2.29
C SER A 187 3.26 12.14 1.03
N GLY A 188 2.52 13.24 1.21
CA GLY A 188 2.15 14.11 0.10
C GLY A 188 1.22 13.45 -0.93
N TRP A 189 0.32 12.58 -0.49
CA TRP A 189 -0.67 11.94 -1.37
C TRP A 189 -1.51 12.95 -2.14
N GLN A 190 -1.54 12.79 -3.47
CA GLN A 190 -2.41 13.55 -4.36
C GLN A 190 -3.31 12.55 -5.10
N ARG A 191 -4.57 12.46 -4.65
CA ARG A 191 -5.57 11.58 -5.25
C ARG A 191 -6.10 12.20 -6.55
N ASN A 192 -6.27 11.37 -7.56
CA ASN A 192 -6.75 11.75 -8.89
C ASN A 192 -5.92 12.89 -9.52
N ALA A 193 -4.60 12.85 -9.27
CA ALA A 193 -3.63 13.80 -9.82
C ALA A 193 -3.74 13.85 -11.35
N LYS A 194 -3.59 15.05 -11.91
CA LYS A 194 -3.44 15.21 -13.35
C LYS A 194 -2.03 14.77 -13.75
N LEU A 195 -1.93 13.57 -14.30
CA LEU A 195 -0.67 13.01 -14.75
C LEU A 195 -0.39 13.42 -16.20
N ALA A 196 0.89 13.64 -16.51
CA ALA A 196 1.30 13.87 -17.89
C ALA A 196 0.97 12.64 -18.77
N PRO A 197 0.63 12.81 -20.07
CA PRO A 197 0.29 11.69 -20.95
C PRO A 197 1.40 10.66 -21.12
N ASP A 198 2.65 11.07 -20.87
CA ASP A 198 3.87 10.27 -20.97
C ASP A 198 4.43 9.81 -19.62
N GLN A 199 3.72 10.08 -18.52
CA GLN A 199 4.14 9.74 -17.15
C GLN A 199 4.56 8.27 -16.99
N PHE A 200 3.90 7.37 -17.71
CA PHE A 200 4.14 5.93 -17.67
C PHE A 200 4.79 5.39 -18.94
N LYS A 201 5.36 6.26 -19.77
CA LYS A 201 6.13 5.85 -20.93
C LYS A 201 7.62 5.89 -20.59
N PHE A 202 8.34 4.87 -21.03
CA PHE A 202 9.78 4.85 -20.92
C PHE A 202 10.41 4.53 -22.28
N VAL A 203 11.41 5.29 -22.62
CA VAL A 203 12.24 5.04 -23.82
C VAL A 203 13.68 4.96 -23.33
N PRO A 204 14.37 3.84 -23.55
CA PRO A 204 15.76 3.71 -23.16
C PRO A 204 16.62 4.84 -23.74
N PRO A 205 17.46 5.49 -22.91
CA PRO A 205 18.39 6.50 -23.43
C PRO A 205 19.34 5.91 -24.46
N LYS A 206 19.82 6.74 -25.37
CA LYS A 206 20.75 6.28 -26.39
C LYS A 206 22.09 5.85 -25.80
N GLY A 207 22.55 4.67 -26.14
CA GLY A 207 23.82 4.12 -25.67
C GLY A 207 23.74 3.35 -24.36
N VAL A 208 22.56 3.21 -23.80
CA VAL A 208 22.31 2.38 -22.60
C VAL A 208 22.15 0.92 -23.03
N ASP A 209 22.70 0.00 -22.25
CA ASP A 209 22.53 -1.45 -22.46
C ASP A 209 21.10 -1.86 -22.08
N VAL A 210 20.42 -2.62 -22.96
CA VAL A 210 19.05 -3.09 -22.73
C VAL A 210 19.06 -4.62 -22.67
N VAL A 211 18.70 -5.17 -21.51
CA VAL A 211 18.69 -6.61 -21.23
C VAL A 211 17.29 -7.09 -20.86
N GLY A 212 16.96 -8.32 -21.18
CA GLY A 212 15.70 -8.98 -20.83
C GLY A 212 14.85 -9.40 -22.04
N ASP A 213 13.64 -9.90 -21.76
CA ASP A 213 12.77 -10.57 -22.74
C ASP A 213 12.22 -9.64 -23.85
N ALA A 214 12.29 -8.35 -23.68
CA ALA A 214 11.85 -7.37 -24.67
C ALA A 214 13.01 -6.53 -25.21
N ALA A 215 14.27 -6.97 -24.97
CA ALA A 215 15.44 -6.35 -25.59
C ALA A 215 15.37 -6.49 -27.11
N PRO A 216 15.79 -5.49 -27.91
CA PRO A 216 15.97 -5.66 -29.35
C PRO A 216 16.91 -6.84 -29.59
N ALA A 217 16.57 -7.70 -30.56
CA ALA A 217 17.46 -8.81 -30.93
C ALA A 217 18.88 -8.25 -31.17
N ALA A 218 19.86 -8.84 -30.48
CA ALA A 218 21.25 -8.44 -30.61
C ALA A 218 21.63 -8.42 -32.10
N GLN A 219 22.06 -7.27 -32.62
CA GLN A 219 22.61 -7.19 -33.96
C GLN A 219 23.96 -7.90 -33.92
N VAL A 220 23.98 -9.13 -34.40
CA VAL A 220 25.22 -9.87 -34.61
C VAL A 220 25.95 -9.23 -35.78
N PHE A 221 26.93 -8.40 -35.48
CA PHE A 221 27.86 -7.91 -36.52
C PHE A 221 28.79 -9.08 -36.89
N PRO A 222 28.80 -9.53 -38.15
CA PRO A 222 29.76 -10.52 -38.57
C PRO A 222 31.18 -9.98 -38.41
N VAL A 223 31.99 -10.66 -37.63
CA VAL A 223 33.42 -10.37 -37.51
C VAL A 223 34.04 -10.64 -38.88
N LYS A 224 34.64 -9.63 -39.49
CA LYS A 224 35.40 -9.75 -40.74
C LYS A 224 36.78 -10.34 -40.48
#